data_be08a8b7a976e00a6b1bcdc7e9003af5
#
_entry.id   be08a8b7a976e00a6b1bcdc7e9003af5
#
_cell.length_a   1.000
_cell.length_b   1.000
_cell.length_c   1.000
_cell.angle_alpha   90.00
_cell.angle_beta   90.00
_cell.angle_gamma   90.00
#
_symmetry.space_group_name_H-M   'P 1'
#
loop_
_entity.id
_entity.type
_entity.pdbx_description
1 polymer ?
#
loop_
_entity_poly.entity_id
_entity_poly.type
_entity_poly.pdbx_seq_one_letter_code
_entity_poly.pdbx_strand_id
1 'polypeptide(L)'
;MFAGGLLGWFVLIPAIVFFGGNSIITPQDIAISQLSASEIWSSYIRYIGAGAVACGGIISLIKSLPLIISTFSSTLRGLKEKNSVTNKRTNINLDIRIVGILIALVILAIWLIPVIPVGLLGAVLIAIFGFFFATVSSRMVGLVGSSNNPVSGMTIATLLVTAFIIKSISGSTASGMIATIAIGSVICIISAMAGDTSQDLKTGYILGATPMRQQIGEMIGASVSAITIGGVLLLLDKAWGFGTTELSAPQAMLMKLITEGVMNGQLPWVLVFIGVFIAIAIELTGIPVLPVAIGLYLPLELSSPIMLGGVLSLIIKKINHSSKADSHSSRGILFSSGLIAGEGLVGIILAILAVVGIDKNINLQNTLNFGITGSILLLLFIVLLMLYMGLNKKGNKNE
;
A
#
# COMPACT_ATOMS: atom_id res chain seq x y z
N MET A 1 -4.19 6.61 11.85
CA MET A 1 -3.51 7.52 10.90
C MET A 1 -3.57 8.99 11.36
N PHE A 2 -4.73 9.58 11.54
CA PHE A 2 -4.85 10.99 11.95
C PHE A 2 -4.10 11.33 13.25
N ALA A 3 -4.11 10.44 14.26
CA ALA A 3 -3.34 10.62 15.49
C ALA A 3 -1.82 10.74 15.23
N GLY A 4 -1.29 9.99 14.25
CA GLY A 4 0.11 10.14 13.82
C GLY A 4 0.36 11.49 13.15
N GLY A 5 -0.57 11.96 12.32
CA GLY A 5 -0.52 13.31 11.74
C GLY A 5 -0.52 14.40 12.82
N LEU A 6 -1.41 14.29 13.82
CA LEU A 6 -1.44 15.22 14.96
C LEU A 6 -0.12 15.19 15.74
N LEU A 7 0.44 14.01 16.01
CA LEU A 7 1.73 13.88 16.68
C LEU A 7 2.83 14.61 15.89
N GLY A 8 2.87 14.45 14.56
CA GLY A 8 3.86 15.12 13.71
C GLY A 8 3.69 16.64 13.72
N TRP A 9 2.50 17.12 13.40
CA TRP A 9 2.26 18.52 13.11
C TRP A 9 2.05 19.39 14.36
N PHE A 10 1.41 18.86 15.41
CA PHE A 10 1.06 19.63 16.61
C PHE A 10 1.96 19.37 17.83
N VAL A 11 2.79 18.33 17.78
CA VAL A 11 3.72 18.00 18.86
C VAL A 11 5.17 18.08 18.40
N LEU A 12 5.55 17.30 17.39
CA LEU A 12 6.96 17.20 16.99
C LEU A 12 7.46 18.44 16.27
N ILE A 13 6.70 19.05 15.34
CA ILE A 13 7.12 20.29 14.66
C ILE A 13 7.28 21.41 15.68
N PRO A 14 6.29 21.75 16.55
CA PRO A 14 6.48 22.74 17.60
C PRO A 14 7.66 22.44 18.53
N ALA A 15 7.88 21.18 18.91
CA ALA A 15 9.02 20.79 19.74
C ALA A 15 10.36 21.05 19.01
N ILE A 16 10.46 20.68 17.73
CA ILE A 16 11.66 20.95 16.93
C ILE A 16 11.93 22.45 16.83
N VAL A 17 10.90 23.28 16.62
CA VAL A 17 11.04 24.74 16.57
C VAL A 17 11.46 25.29 17.92
N PHE A 18 10.83 24.83 18.99
CA PHE A 18 11.09 25.34 20.36
C PHE A 18 12.51 25.01 20.83
N PHE A 19 12.96 23.77 20.66
CA PHE A 19 14.28 23.31 21.09
C PHE A 19 15.39 23.61 20.09
N GLY A 20 15.07 23.66 18.79
CA GLY A 20 16.04 23.90 17.71
C GLY A 20 16.40 25.38 17.56
N GLY A 21 15.43 26.27 17.72
CA GLY A 21 15.65 27.72 17.65
C GLY A 21 16.48 28.15 16.44
N ASN A 22 17.59 28.83 16.70
CA ASN A 22 18.52 29.31 15.68
C ASN A 22 19.62 28.30 15.31
N SER A 23 19.53 27.07 15.80
CA SER A 23 20.50 26.04 15.48
C SER A 23 20.29 25.51 14.06
N ILE A 24 21.40 25.19 13.39
CA ILE A 24 21.42 24.48 12.11
C ILE A 24 21.57 23.01 12.43
N ILE A 25 20.57 22.21 12.08
CA ILE A 25 20.53 20.77 12.34
C ILE A 25 20.42 20.00 11.02
N THR A 26 21.33 19.07 10.79
CA THR A 26 21.29 18.18 9.62
C THR A 26 19.92 17.48 9.52
N PRO A 27 19.29 17.39 8.32
CA PRO A 27 19.88 17.54 6.99
C PRO A 27 19.80 18.93 6.34
N GLN A 28 19.36 19.96 7.05
CA GLN A 28 19.28 21.32 6.51
C GLN A 28 20.51 22.15 6.88
N ASP A 29 20.84 23.13 6.00
CA ASP A 29 21.95 24.05 6.16
C ASP A 29 21.52 25.45 6.65
N ILE A 30 20.23 25.61 6.97
CA ILE A 30 19.63 26.85 7.50
C ILE A 30 19.05 26.63 8.89
N ALA A 31 18.93 27.70 9.66
CA ALA A 31 18.42 27.62 11.02
C ALA A 31 16.95 27.17 11.05
N ILE A 32 16.58 26.36 12.04
CA ILE A 32 15.21 25.81 12.18
C ILE A 32 14.18 26.93 12.27
N SER A 33 14.50 28.04 12.90
CA SER A 33 13.60 29.21 13.02
C SER A 33 13.22 29.87 11.68
N GLN A 34 13.99 29.59 10.62
CA GLN A 34 13.74 30.12 9.27
C GLN A 34 12.94 29.15 8.39
N LEU A 35 12.72 27.93 8.86
CA LEU A 35 11.99 26.90 8.11
C LEU A 35 10.49 27.04 8.35
N SER A 36 9.72 26.90 7.28
CA SER A 36 8.26 26.72 7.37
C SER A 36 7.91 25.35 7.96
N ALA A 37 6.68 25.20 8.48
CA ALA A 37 6.21 23.91 9.02
C ALA A 37 6.28 22.77 8.00
N SER A 38 6.03 23.04 6.72
CA SER A 38 6.13 22.05 5.64
C SER A 38 7.57 21.65 5.33
N GLU A 39 8.52 22.58 5.44
CA GLU A 39 9.95 22.29 5.28
C GLU A 39 10.48 21.47 6.47
N ILE A 40 10.06 21.80 7.69
CA ILE A 40 10.38 21.00 8.89
C ILE A 40 9.80 19.57 8.74
N TRP A 41 8.55 19.47 8.28
CA TRP A 41 7.94 18.17 8.04
C TRP A 41 8.74 17.36 7.02
N SER A 42 9.07 17.93 5.87
CA SER A 42 9.77 17.22 4.80
C SER A 42 11.21 16.82 5.17
N SER A 43 11.88 17.65 5.98
CA SER A 43 13.30 17.49 6.32
C SER A 43 13.54 16.68 7.60
N TYR A 44 12.59 16.65 8.53
CA TYR A 44 12.75 15.97 9.82
C TYR A 44 11.66 14.94 10.09
N ILE A 45 10.38 15.34 10.09
CA ILE A 45 9.27 14.47 10.48
C ILE A 45 9.11 13.29 9.52
N ARG A 46 9.33 13.51 8.24
CA ARG A 46 9.26 12.47 7.21
C ARG A 46 10.26 11.34 7.48
N TYR A 47 11.48 11.63 7.93
CA TYR A 47 12.47 10.63 8.29
C TYR A 47 12.11 9.90 9.59
N ILE A 48 11.57 10.62 10.59
CA ILE A 48 11.03 10.02 11.81
C ILE A 48 9.88 9.07 11.45
N GLY A 49 8.95 9.52 10.62
CA GLY A 49 7.84 8.72 10.12
C GLY A 49 8.30 7.48 9.36
N ALA A 50 9.31 7.62 8.49
CA ALA A 50 9.89 6.50 7.74
C ALA A 50 10.51 5.45 8.68
N GLY A 51 11.25 5.86 9.71
CA GLY A 51 11.78 4.98 10.75
C GLY A 51 10.67 4.26 11.52
N ALA A 52 9.60 4.97 11.86
CA ALA A 52 8.44 4.39 12.54
C ALA A 52 7.70 3.37 11.65
N VAL A 53 7.53 3.66 10.35
CA VAL A 53 6.89 2.73 9.40
C VAL A 53 7.75 1.48 9.17
N ALA A 54 9.07 1.65 9.02
CA ALA A 54 9.99 0.53 8.86
C ALA A 54 9.96 -0.39 10.10
N CYS A 55 10.02 0.17 11.31
CA CYS A 55 9.91 -0.56 12.55
C CYS A 55 8.54 -1.25 12.68
N GLY A 56 7.45 -0.54 12.41
CA GLY A 56 6.09 -1.09 12.43
C GLY A 56 5.90 -2.24 11.43
N GLY A 57 6.53 -2.14 10.24
CA GLY A 57 6.57 -3.22 9.26
C GLY A 57 7.30 -4.47 9.79
N ILE A 58 8.45 -4.28 10.41
CA ILE A 58 9.23 -5.37 11.05
C ILE A 58 8.45 -6.00 12.20
N ILE A 59 7.84 -5.19 13.09
CA ILE A 59 7.01 -5.67 14.18
C ILE A 59 5.83 -6.50 13.66
N SER A 60 5.15 -6.01 12.64
CA SER A 60 4.04 -6.72 11.99
C SER A 60 4.49 -8.07 11.42
N LEU A 61 5.68 -8.09 10.78
CA LEU A 61 6.28 -9.32 10.26
C LEU A 61 6.59 -10.30 11.39
N ILE A 62 7.24 -9.84 12.47
CA ILE A 62 7.60 -10.68 13.64
C ILE A 62 6.33 -11.27 14.28
N LYS A 63 5.28 -10.49 14.44
CA LYS A 63 3.99 -10.96 14.97
C LYS A 63 3.34 -12.03 14.07
N SER A 64 3.51 -11.90 12.77
CA SER A 64 3.00 -12.87 11.80
C SER A 64 3.89 -14.12 11.67
N LEU A 65 5.13 -14.07 12.14
CA LEU A 65 6.13 -15.13 11.96
C LEU A 65 5.67 -16.52 12.45
N PRO A 66 5.03 -16.69 13.62
CA PRO A 66 4.53 -17.99 14.05
C PRO A 66 3.51 -18.60 13.09
N LEU A 67 2.60 -17.76 12.57
CA LEU A 67 1.62 -18.15 11.56
C LEU A 67 2.30 -18.50 10.23
N ILE A 68 3.29 -17.71 9.83
CA ILE A 68 4.11 -17.93 8.64
C ILE A 68 4.77 -19.31 8.68
N ILE A 69 5.49 -19.61 9.77
CA ILE A 69 6.20 -20.88 9.94
C ILE A 69 5.23 -22.07 9.96
N SER A 70 4.12 -21.96 10.70
CA SER A 70 3.11 -23.01 10.78
C SER A 70 2.47 -23.29 9.43
N THR A 71 2.22 -22.24 8.64
CA THR A 71 1.65 -22.30 7.30
C THR A 71 2.61 -22.98 6.34
N PHE A 72 3.85 -22.53 6.30
CA PHE A 72 4.88 -23.09 5.43
C PHE A 72 5.08 -24.58 5.73
N SER A 73 5.19 -24.95 7.00
CA SER A 73 5.29 -26.34 7.42
C SER A 73 4.08 -27.20 7.01
N SER A 74 2.86 -26.67 7.17
CA SER A 74 1.63 -27.38 6.77
C SER A 74 1.53 -27.55 5.25
N THR A 75 1.94 -26.55 4.48
CA THR A 75 1.97 -26.61 3.01
C THR A 75 2.96 -27.67 2.51
N LEU A 76 4.18 -27.70 3.08
CA LEU A 76 5.17 -28.72 2.72
C LEU A 76 4.70 -30.14 3.06
N ARG A 77 3.99 -30.31 4.17
CA ARG A 77 3.38 -31.62 4.52
C ARG A 77 2.29 -32.00 3.54
N GLY A 78 1.42 -31.06 3.17
CA GLY A 78 0.34 -31.28 2.19
C GLY A 78 0.83 -31.68 0.79
N LEU A 79 2.02 -31.21 0.38
CA LEU A 79 2.65 -31.65 -0.88
C LEU A 79 3.07 -33.13 -0.87
N LYS A 80 3.32 -33.72 0.31
CA LYS A 80 3.68 -35.13 0.48
C LYS A 80 2.46 -36.05 0.58
N GLU A 81 1.32 -35.55 0.99
CA GLU A 81 0.09 -36.31 1.07
C GLU A 81 -0.53 -36.38 -0.33
N LYS A 82 -0.53 -37.58 -0.94
CA LYS A 82 -1.32 -37.90 -2.14
C LYS A 82 -2.80 -37.76 -1.76
N ASN A 83 -3.37 -36.55 -1.94
CA ASN A 83 -4.81 -36.38 -1.80
C ASN A 83 -5.50 -37.33 -2.78
N SER A 84 -6.39 -38.16 -2.26
CA SER A 84 -7.34 -38.95 -3.05
C SER A 84 -8.14 -37.95 -3.89
N VAL A 85 -7.86 -37.89 -5.17
CA VAL A 85 -8.53 -37.01 -6.13
C VAL A 85 -10.00 -37.44 -6.20
N THR A 86 -10.83 -36.77 -5.43
CA THR A 86 -12.28 -36.84 -5.64
C THR A 86 -12.55 -36.11 -6.96
N ASN A 87 -13.07 -36.85 -7.94
CA ASN A 87 -13.39 -36.39 -9.31
C ASN A 87 -14.55 -35.37 -9.33
N LYS A 88 -14.69 -34.57 -8.27
CA LYS A 88 -15.71 -33.51 -8.21
C LYS A 88 -15.19 -32.27 -8.96
N ARG A 89 -16.03 -31.72 -9.81
CA ARG A 89 -15.75 -30.48 -10.59
C ARG A 89 -15.17 -29.34 -9.73
N THR A 90 -15.65 -29.20 -8.50
CA THR A 90 -15.21 -28.17 -7.54
C THR A 90 -13.82 -28.41 -6.94
N ASN A 91 -13.17 -29.54 -7.25
CA ASN A 91 -11.83 -29.87 -6.76
C ASN A 91 -10.78 -29.91 -7.90
N ILE A 92 -11.17 -29.55 -9.14
CA ILE A 92 -10.26 -29.55 -10.28
C ILE A 92 -9.48 -28.23 -10.26
N ASN A 93 -8.18 -28.33 -9.95
CA ASN A 93 -7.21 -27.24 -10.00
C ASN A 93 -6.32 -27.36 -11.25
N LEU A 94 -5.58 -26.28 -11.56
CA LEU A 94 -4.48 -26.35 -12.53
C LEU A 94 -3.45 -27.40 -12.10
N ASP A 95 -2.92 -28.11 -13.05
CA ASP A 95 -1.84 -29.07 -12.78
C ASP A 95 -0.62 -28.34 -12.23
N ILE A 96 -0.13 -28.80 -11.08
CA ILE A 96 1.02 -28.23 -10.39
C ILE A 96 2.28 -28.19 -11.26
N ARG A 97 2.39 -29.12 -12.24
CA ARG A 97 3.49 -29.14 -13.20
C ARG A 97 3.44 -27.95 -14.14
N ILE A 98 2.23 -27.64 -14.65
CA ILE A 98 2.01 -26.47 -15.51
C ILE A 98 2.34 -25.18 -14.73
N VAL A 99 1.86 -25.07 -13.49
CA VAL A 99 2.15 -23.94 -12.62
C VAL A 99 3.67 -23.80 -12.37
N GLY A 100 4.34 -24.91 -12.07
CA GLY A 100 5.80 -24.92 -11.87
C GLY A 100 6.59 -24.47 -13.13
N ILE A 101 6.18 -24.93 -14.31
CA ILE A 101 6.79 -24.50 -15.58
C ILE A 101 6.56 -23.01 -15.82
N LEU A 102 5.35 -22.50 -15.59
CA LEU A 102 5.03 -21.07 -15.75
C LEU A 102 5.84 -20.20 -14.79
N ILE A 103 5.97 -20.61 -13.53
CA ILE A 103 6.83 -19.89 -12.55
C ILE A 103 8.27 -19.88 -13.03
N ALA A 104 8.82 -21.01 -13.47
CA ALA A 104 10.18 -21.10 -13.97
C ALA A 104 10.40 -20.20 -15.21
N LEU A 105 9.43 -20.16 -16.13
CA LEU A 105 9.48 -19.29 -17.31
C LEU A 105 9.46 -17.81 -16.93
N VAL A 106 8.62 -17.39 -15.95
CA VAL A 106 8.56 -16.00 -15.48
C VAL A 106 9.88 -15.61 -14.80
N ILE A 107 10.44 -16.46 -13.94
CA ILE A 107 11.72 -16.20 -13.28
C ILE A 107 12.85 -16.08 -14.32
N LEU A 108 12.86 -16.98 -15.32
CA LEU A 108 13.82 -16.94 -16.42
C LEU A 108 13.65 -15.63 -17.24
N ALA A 109 12.43 -15.23 -17.54
CA ALA A 109 12.13 -14.01 -18.25
C ALA A 109 12.65 -12.78 -17.47
N ILE A 110 12.39 -12.70 -16.15
CA ILE A 110 12.89 -11.62 -15.30
C ILE A 110 14.41 -11.56 -15.31
N TRP A 111 15.08 -12.71 -15.29
CA TRP A 111 16.55 -12.77 -15.36
C TRP A 111 17.11 -12.34 -16.72
N LEU A 112 16.45 -12.70 -17.82
CA LEU A 112 16.93 -12.44 -19.18
C LEU A 112 16.57 -11.06 -19.72
N ILE A 113 15.57 -10.36 -19.11
CA ILE A 113 15.17 -9.02 -19.55
C ILE A 113 16.22 -7.99 -19.09
N PRO A 114 16.99 -7.37 -20.01
CA PRO A 114 18.09 -6.48 -19.63
C PRO A 114 17.61 -5.12 -19.09
N VAL A 115 16.35 -4.77 -19.30
CA VAL A 115 15.77 -3.48 -18.86
C VAL A 115 15.71 -3.40 -17.33
N ILE A 116 15.57 -4.55 -16.64
CA ILE A 116 15.54 -4.61 -15.18
C ILE A 116 16.86 -5.23 -14.71
N PRO A 117 17.76 -4.49 -14.03
CA PRO A 117 19.08 -4.99 -13.65
C PRO A 117 19.02 -5.94 -12.43
N VAL A 118 18.12 -6.92 -12.45
CA VAL A 118 17.89 -7.83 -11.31
C VAL A 118 18.99 -8.87 -11.19
N GLY A 119 19.58 -9.31 -12.31
CA GLY A 119 20.61 -10.35 -12.34
C GLY A 119 20.12 -11.71 -11.82
N LEU A 120 20.99 -12.73 -11.83
CA LEU A 120 20.68 -14.07 -11.36
C LEU A 120 20.34 -14.10 -9.86
N LEU A 121 21.11 -13.35 -9.05
CA LEU A 121 20.87 -13.28 -7.61
C LEU A 121 19.48 -12.73 -7.28
N GLY A 122 19.07 -11.66 -7.95
CA GLY A 122 17.75 -11.08 -7.74
C GLY A 122 16.62 -12.02 -8.20
N ALA A 123 16.80 -12.75 -9.29
CA ALA A 123 15.84 -13.76 -9.74
C ALA A 123 15.68 -14.88 -8.70
N VAL A 124 16.76 -15.33 -8.08
CA VAL A 124 16.74 -16.31 -6.98
C VAL A 124 16.02 -15.74 -5.74
N LEU A 125 16.31 -14.48 -5.37
CA LEU A 125 15.63 -13.80 -4.26
C LEU A 125 14.12 -13.67 -4.52
N ILE A 126 13.72 -13.33 -5.74
CA ILE A 126 12.31 -13.30 -6.16
C ILE A 126 11.67 -14.68 -6.02
N ALA A 127 12.34 -15.74 -6.43
CA ALA A 127 11.82 -17.10 -6.32
C ALA A 127 11.58 -17.49 -4.85
N ILE A 128 12.56 -17.25 -3.99
CA ILE A 128 12.50 -17.60 -2.56
C ILE A 128 11.44 -16.78 -1.83
N PHE A 129 11.56 -15.45 -1.90
CA PHE A 129 10.64 -14.55 -1.20
C PHE A 129 9.24 -14.57 -1.81
N GLY A 130 9.13 -14.73 -3.13
CA GLY A 130 7.86 -14.85 -3.83
C GLY A 130 7.07 -16.06 -3.34
N PHE A 131 7.67 -17.26 -3.32
CA PHE A 131 7.02 -18.43 -2.78
C PHE A 131 6.65 -18.30 -1.31
N PHE A 132 7.59 -17.76 -0.50
CA PHE A 132 7.38 -17.57 0.91
C PHE A 132 6.22 -16.59 1.19
N PHE A 133 6.26 -15.39 0.62
CA PHE A 133 5.24 -14.38 0.88
C PHE A 133 3.90 -14.67 0.18
N ALA A 134 3.88 -15.36 -0.96
CA ALA A 134 2.64 -15.84 -1.55
C ALA A 134 1.90 -16.80 -0.60
N THR A 135 2.64 -17.75 -0.01
CA THR A 135 2.06 -18.73 0.93
C THR A 135 1.52 -18.03 2.18
N VAL A 136 2.27 -17.06 2.71
CA VAL A 136 1.88 -16.26 3.89
C VAL A 136 0.64 -15.43 3.61
N SER A 137 0.68 -14.65 2.53
CA SER A 137 -0.39 -13.75 2.14
C SER A 137 -1.70 -14.51 1.90
N SER A 138 -1.65 -15.60 1.14
CA SER A 138 -2.79 -16.44 0.87
C SER A 138 -3.50 -16.92 2.16
N ARG A 139 -2.73 -17.33 3.16
CA ARG A 139 -3.29 -17.78 4.43
C ARG A 139 -3.75 -16.65 5.33
N MET A 140 -3.01 -15.55 5.37
CA MET A 140 -3.40 -14.36 6.14
C MET A 140 -4.76 -13.83 5.67
N VAL A 141 -4.95 -13.72 4.36
CA VAL A 141 -6.22 -13.29 3.78
C VAL A 141 -7.36 -14.23 4.13
N GLY A 142 -7.12 -15.53 4.20
CA GLY A 142 -8.10 -16.50 4.67
C GLY A 142 -8.57 -16.30 6.12
N LEU A 143 -7.75 -15.64 6.95
CA LEU A 143 -8.03 -15.38 8.37
C LEU A 143 -8.56 -13.97 8.62
N VAL A 144 -7.97 -12.95 7.98
CA VAL A 144 -8.21 -11.53 8.31
C VAL A 144 -8.85 -10.74 7.16
N GLY A 145 -9.02 -11.34 5.99
CA GLY A 145 -9.51 -10.68 4.78
C GLY A 145 -8.42 -9.92 4.00
N SER A 146 -8.64 -9.68 2.70
CA SER A 146 -7.65 -9.07 1.80
C SER A 146 -7.30 -7.64 2.20
N SER A 147 -8.24 -6.87 2.75
CA SER A 147 -8.02 -5.49 3.20
C SER A 147 -7.03 -5.36 4.37
N ASN A 148 -6.81 -6.42 5.13
CA ASN A 148 -5.90 -6.45 6.27
C ASN A 148 -4.61 -7.24 6.00
N ASN A 149 -4.36 -7.61 4.75
CA ASN A 149 -3.14 -8.29 4.35
C ASN A 149 -1.92 -7.35 4.53
N PRO A 150 -0.89 -7.75 5.31
CA PRO A 150 0.25 -6.88 5.62
C PRO A 150 1.27 -6.78 4.46
N VAL A 151 0.80 -6.53 3.24
CA VAL A 151 1.64 -6.45 2.02
C VAL A 151 2.76 -5.43 2.18
N SER A 152 2.47 -4.26 2.77
CA SER A 152 3.49 -3.22 3.00
C SER A 152 4.62 -3.71 3.91
N GLY A 153 4.31 -4.45 4.98
CA GLY A 153 5.31 -5.03 5.87
C GLY A 153 6.21 -6.05 5.17
N MET A 154 5.61 -6.93 4.35
CA MET A 154 6.33 -7.92 3.56
C MET A 154 7.26 -7.26 2.52
N THR A 155 6.77 -6.20 1.86
CA THR A 155 7.55 -5.42 0.89
C THR A 155 8.73 -4.71 1.55
N ILE A 156 8.52 -4.04 2.70
CA ILE A 156 9.59 -3.34 3.42
C ILE A 156 10.65 -4.34 3.88
N ALA A 157 10.25 -5.48 4.43
CA ALA A 157 11.20 -6.53 4.83
C ALA A 157 12.03 -7.03 3.63
N THR A 158 11.39 -7.27 2.49
CA THR A 158 12.08 -7.65 1.25
C THR A 158 13.07 -6.57 0.81
N LEU A 159 12.66 -5.31 0.78
CA LEU A 159 13.52 -4.19 0.38
C LEU A 159 14.75 -4.08 1.29
N LEU A 160 14.57 -4.16 2.61
CA LEU A 160 15.66 -4.08 3.56
C LEU A 160 16.67 -5.21 3.39
N VAL A 161 16.19 -6.47 3.31
CA VAL A 161 17.06 -7.63 3.13
C VAL A 161 17.76 -7.59 1.79
N THR A 162 17.03 -7.27 0.72
CA THR A 162 17.59 -7.20 -0.64
C THR A 162 18.59 -6.07 -0.78
N ALA A 163 18.28 -4.88 -0.24
CA ALA A 163 19.19 -3.73 -0.24
C ALA A 163 20.51 -4.07 0.48
N PHE A 164 20.42 -4.73 1.64
CA PHE A 164 21.59 -5.17 2.39
C PHE A 164 22.45 -6.17 1.60
N ILE A 165 21.82 -7.18 0.98
CA ILE A 165 22.51 -8.19 0.18
C ILE A 165 23.17 -7.54 -1.04
N ILE A 166 22.44 -6.74 -1.81
CA ILE A 166 22.96 -6.10 -3.02
C ILE A 166 24.08 -5.12 -2.68
N LYS A 167 23.93 -4.32 -1.62
CA LYS A 167 24.97 -3.43 -1.13
C LYS A 167 26.25 -4.17 -0.78
N SER A 168 26.13 -5.32 -0.13
CA SER A 168 27.30 -6.12 0.28
C SER A 168 28.06 -6.73 -0.91
N ILE A 169 27.37 -6.97 -2.04
CA ILE A 169 27.95 -7.62 -3.22
C ILE A 169 28.41 -6.59 -4.27
N SER A 170 27.55 -5.62 -4.57
CA SER A 170 27.72 -4.68 -5.67
C SER A 170 28.01 -3.24 -5.25
N GLY A 171 28.06 -3.00 -3.92
CA GLY A 171 28.20 -1.65 -3.38
C GLY A 171 26.95 -0.78 -3.58
N SER A 172 27.11 0.51 -3.29
CA SER A 172 26.03 1.52 -3.43
C SER A 172 25.98 2.04 -4.88
N THR A 173 25.36 1.27 -5.77
CA THR A 173 25.22 1.64 -7.19
C THR A 173 23.78 1.99 -7.53
N ALA A 174 23.57 2.92 -8.47
CA ALA A 174 22.23 3.25 -8.97
C ALA A 174 21.51 2.01 -9.52
N SER A 175 22.24 1.15 -10.24
CA SER A 175 21.72 -0.13 -10.73
C SER A 175 21.27 -1.05 -9.59
N GLY A 176 22.03 -1.12 -8.49
CA GLY A 176 21.65 -1.90 -7.30
C GLY A 176 20.38 -1.37 -6.61
N MET A 177 20.20 -0.03 -6.57
CA MET A 177 18.96 0.57 -6.05
C MET A 177 17.75 0.23 -6.91
N ILE A 178 17.88 0.33 -8.25
CA ILE A 178 16.82 -0.04 -9.19
C ILE A 178 16.48 -1.53 -9.05
N ALA A 179 17.49 -2.40 -8.97
CA ALA A 179 17.31 -3.82 -8.77
C ALA A 179 16.55 -4.13 -7.46
N THR A 180 16.93 -3.47 -6.36
CA THR A 180 16.28 -3.62 -5.05
C THR A 180 14.80 -3.25 -5.12
N ILE A 181 14.48 -2.07 -5.70
CA ILE A 181 13.09 -1.60 -5.86
C ILE A 181 12.31 -2.54 -6.77
N ALA A 182 12.91 -3.01 -7.86
CA ALA A 182 12.26 -3.95 -8.77
C ALA A 182 11.91 -5.28 -8.07
N ILE A 183 12.83 -5.85 -7.30
CA ILE A 183 12.59 -7.07 -6.51
C ILE A 183 11.47 -6.83 -5.50
N GLY A 184 11.52 -5.72 -4.75
CA GLY A 184 10.47 -5.35 -3.80
C GLY A 184 9.11 -5.19 -4.45
N SER A 185 9.05 -4.58 -5.64
CA SER A 185 7.82 -4.40 -6.41
C SER A 185 7.22 -5.74 -6.86
N VAL A 186 8.05 -6.65 -7.37
CA VAL A 186 7.60 -8.00 -7.77
C VAL A 186 7.05 -8.75 -6.57
N ILE A 187 7.72 -8.71 -5.42
CA ILE A 187 7.24 -9.37 -4.20
C ILE A 187 5.96 -8.71 -3.67
N CYS A 188 5.82 -7.40 -3.76
CA CYS A 188 4.60 -6.68 -3.42
C CYS A 188 3.41 -7.18 -4.27
N ILE A 189 3.58 -7.29 -5.58
CA ILE A 189 2.56 -7.80 -6.51
C ILE A 189 2.24 -9.26 -6.19
N ILE A 190 3.23 -10.12 -6.01
CA ILE A 190 3.03 -11.54 -5.67
C ILE A 190 2.21 -11.65 -4.37
N SER A 191 2.54 -10.87 -3.34
CA SER A 191 1.85 -10.92 -2.05
C SER A 191 0.41 -10.42 -2.16
N ALA A 192 0.15 -9.36 -2.92
CA ALA A 192 -1.18 -8.84 -3.15
C ALA A 192 -2.03 -9.86 -3.94
N MET A 193 -1.54 -10.30 -5.08
CA MET A 193 -2.23 -11.27 -5.94
C MET A 193 -2.53 -12.60 -5.24
N ALA A 194 -1.61 -13.12 -4.44
CA ALA A 194 -1.84 -14.35 -3.68
C ALA A 194 -2.99 -14.21 -2.68
N GLY A 195 -3.14 -13.02 -2.08
CA GLY A 195 -4.26 -12.69 -1.22
C GLY A 195 -5.59 -12.63 -1.99
N ASP A 196 -5.60 -11.90 -3.09
CA ASP A 196 -6.79 -11.69 -3.93
C ASP A 196 -7.27 -13.01 -4.54
N THR A 197 -6.37 -13.80 -5.11
CA THR A 197 -6.65 -15.16 -5.61
C THR A 197 -7.26 -16.07 -4.54
N SER A 198 -6.76 -16.00 -3.30
CA SER A 198 -7.32 -16.80 -2.19
C SER A 198 -8.76 -16.43 -1.87
N GLN A 199 -9.08 -15.13 -1.90
CA GLN A 199 -10.42 -14.63 -1.65
C GLN A 199 -11.36 -14.98 -2.80
N ASP A 200 -10.91 -14.88 -4.04
CA ASP A 200 -11.68 -15.20 -5.24
C ASP A 200 -11.99 -16.71 -5.30
N LEU A 201 -11.00 -17.56 -5.07
CA LEU A 201 -11.19 -19.01 -5.00
C LEU A 201 -12.14 -19.41 -3.87
N LYS A 202 -12.13 -18.72 -2.73
CA LYS A 202 -13.08 -18.96 -1.64
C LYS A 202 -14.50 -18.57 -2.05
N THR A 203 -14.69 -17.46 -2.72
CA THR A 203 -15.98 -17.04 -3.28
C THR A 203 -16.49 -18.07 -4.29
N GLY A 204 -15.61 -18.50 -5.21
CA GLY A 204 -15.92 -19.55 -6.18
C GLY A 204 -16.28 -20.88 -5.55
N TYR A 205 -15.61 -21.26 -4.46
CA TYR A 205 -15.96 -22.47 -3.70
C TYR A 205 -17.38 -22.39 -3.14
N ILE A 206 -17.79 -21.25 -2.57
CA ILE A 206 -19.13 -21.05 -2.02
C ILE A 206 -20.20 -21.13 -3.14
N LEU A 207 -19.89 -20.56 -4.32
CA LEU A 207 -20.77 -20.58 -5.48
C LEU A 207 -20.74 -21.88 -6.28
N GLY A 208 -19.84 -22.83 -5.94
CA GLY A 208 -19.67 -24.08 -6.64
C GLY A 208 -18.95 -23.93 -7.98
N ALA A 209 -18.10 -22.91 -8.18
CA ALA A 209 -17.30 -22.73 -9.37
C ALA A 209 -16.19 -23.79 -9.51
N THR A 210 -15.62 -23.92 -10.71
CA THR A 210 -14.46 -24.79 -10.96
C THR A 210 -13.17 -23.99 -10.75
N PRO A 211 -12.32 -24.32 -9.75
CA PRO A 211 -11.11 -23.55 -9.42
C PRO A 211 -10.18 -23.34 -10.61
N MET A 212 -9.94 -24.37 -11.42
CA MET A 212 -9.08 -24.27 -12.59
C MET A 212 -9.52 -23.16 -13.56
N ARG A 213 -10.84 -22.98 -13.77
CA ARG A 213 -11.34 -21.94 -14.67
C ARG A 213 -11.15 -20.54 -14.10
N GLN A 214 -11.30 -20.38 -12.77
CA GLN A 214 -11.00 -19.12 -12.07
C GLN A 214 -9.51 -18.79 -12.17
N GLN A 215 -8.64 -19.74 -11.88
CA GLN A 215 -7.18 -19.57 -11.97
C GLN A 215 -6.73 -19.14 -13.39
N ILE A 216 -7.29 -19.75 -14.44
CA ILE A 216 -7.01 -19.33 -15.84
C ILE A 216 -7.53 -17.91 -16.08
N GLY A 217 -8.75 -17.60 -15.64
CA GLY A 217 -9.33 -16.26 -15.77
C GLY A 217 -8.49 -15.19 -15.09
N GLU A 218 -8.01 -15.44 -13.87
CA GLU A 218 -7.12 -14.55 -13.12
C GLU A 218 -5.78 -14.35 -13.85
N MET A 219 -5.18 -15.39 -14.39
CA MET A 219 -3.93 -15.27 -15.16
C MET A 219 -4.11 -14.38 -16.40
N ILE A 220 -5.21 -14.56 -17.14
CA ILE A 220 -5.53 -13.72 -18.30
C ILE A 220 -5.76 -12.27 -17.84
N GLY A 221 -6.60 -12.08 -16.80
CA GLY A 221 -6.89 -10.76 -16.24
C GLY A 221 -5.64 -10.04 -15.76
N ALA A 222 -4.77 -10.72 -15.01
CA ALA A 222 -3.51 -10.17 -14.53
C ALA A 222 -2.58 -9.78 -15.70
N SER A 223 -2.52 -10.57 -16.76
CA SER A 223 -1.69 -10.26 -17.94
C SER A 223 -2.18 -9.01 -18.67
N VAL A 224 -3.49 -8.90 -18.90
CA VAL A 224 -4.11 -7.71 -19.53
C VAL A 224 -3.92 -6.48 -18.64
N SER A 225 -4.16 -6.62 -17.34
CA SER A 225 -3.97 -5.54 -16.36
C SER A 225 -2.52 -5.04 -16.32
N ALA A 226 -1.53 -5.93 -16.38
CA ALA A 226 -0.12 -5.56 -16.36
C ALA A 226 0.24 -4.65 -17.54
N ILE A 227 -0.25 -4.96 -18.75
CA ILE A 227 -0.04 -4.14 -19.95
C ILE A 227 -0.73 -2.78 -19.78
N THR A 228 -1.98 -2.78 -19.34
CA THR A 228 -2.79 -1.56 -19.17
C THR A 228 -2.19 -0.64 -18.11
N ILE A 229 -1.82 -1.19 -16.94
CA ILE A 229 -1.26 -0.41 -15.83
C ILE A 229 0.10 0.17 -16.22
N GLY A 230 0.94 -0.56 -16.95
CA GLY A 230 2.19 -0.03 -17.49
C GLY A 230 1.98 1.23 -18.33
N GLY A 231 0.99 1.21 -19.22
CA GLY A 231 0.58 2.38 -20.01
C GLY A 231 0.06 3.53 -19.15
N VAL A 232 -0.76 3.23 -18.13
CA VAL A 232 -1.31 4.25 -17.21
C VAL A 232 -0.18 4.90 -16.38
N LEU A 233 0.78 4.12 -15.88
CA LEU A 233 1.91 4.68 -15.12
C LEU A 233 2.76 5.63 -15.99
N LEU A 234 3.04 5.27 -17.23
CA LEU A 234 3.74 6.15 -18.17
C LEU A 234 2.95 7.43 -18.48
N LEU A 235 1.62 7.30 -18.60
CA LEU A 235 0.74 8.44 -18.82
C LEU A 235 0.76 9.40 -17.62
N LEU A 236 0.62 8.88 -16.40
CA LEU A 236 0.62 9.66 -15.16
C LEU A 236 1.97 10.37 -14.93
N ASP A 237 3.07 9.66 -15.21
CA ASP A 237 4.41 10.23 -15.11
C ASP A 237 4.61 11.39 -16.10
N LYS A 238 4.13 11.25 -17.34
CA LYS A 238 4.16 12.33 -18.33
C LYS A 238 3.26 13.50 -18.02
N ALA A 239 2.10 13.24 -17.39
CA ALA A 239 1.14 14.29 -17.06
C ALA A 239 1.62 15.15 -15.90
N TRP A 240 2.09 14.54 -14.81
CA TRP A 240 2.35 15.23 -13.54
C TRP A 240 3.69 14.87 -12.90
N GLY A 241 4.26 13.71 -13.22
CA GLY A 241 5.45 13.17 -12.55
C GLY A 241 5.16 12.62 -11.15
N PHE A 242 5.79 11.49 -10.80
CA PHE A 242 5.63 10.91 -9.46
C PHE A 242 6.41 11.70 -8.41
N GLY A 243 5.79 11.88 -7.23
CA GLY A 243 6.40 12.58 -6.10
C GLY A 243 6.23 14.10 -6.11
N THR A 244 5.38 14.62 -7.02
CA THR A 244 4.98 16.02 -7.07
C THR A 244 3.79 16.30 -6.16
N THR A 245 3.35 17.57 -6.07
CA THR A 245 2.14 17.97 -5.33
C THR A 245 0.88 17.40 -5.96
N GLU A 246 0.85 17.28 -7.28
CA GLU A 246 -0.28 16.74 -8.04
C GLU A 246 -0.34 15.21 -7.96
N LEU A 247 0.81 14.54 -7.94
CA LEU A 247 0.92 13.07 -7.86
C LEU A 247 1.93 12.65 -6.80
N SER A 248 1.57 12.79 -5.55
CA SER A 248 2.47 12.64 -4.39
C SER A 248 3.07 11.23 -4.21
N ALA A 249 2.38 10.18 -4.67
CA ALA A 249 2.80 8.77 -4.60
C ALA A 249 3.51 8.38 -3.28
N PRO A 250 2.93 8.62 -2.10
CA PRO A 250 3.64 8.62 -0.81
C PRO A 250 4.25 7.26 -0.48
N GLN A 251 3.61 6.15 -0.84
CA GLN A 251 4.14 4.80 -0.58
C GLN A 251 5.38 4.51 -1.45
N ALA A 252 5.36 4.89 -2.72
CA ALA A 252 6.52 4.72 -3.60
C ALA A 252 7.71 5.58 -3.12
N MET A 253 7.43 6.80 -2.69
CA MET A 253 8.45 7.69 -2.14
C MET A 253 9.02 7.17 -0.82
N LEU A 254 8.21 6.52 0.02
CA LEU A 254 8.68 5.84 1.23
C LEU A 254 9.62 4.68 0.89
N MET A 255 9.24 3.82 -0.06
CA MET A 255 10.07 2.68 -0.49
C MET A 255 11.40 3.15 -1.10
N LYS A 256 11.38 4.22 -1.90
CA LYS A 256 12.58 4.89 -2.41
C LYS A 256 13.47 5.36 -1.26
N LEU A 257 12.92 6.08 -0.29
CA LEU A 257 13.66 6.61 0.86
C LEU A 257 14.32 5.49 1.68
N ILE A 258 13.61 4.38 1.94
CA ILE A 258 14.16 3.22 2.65
C ILE A 258 15.33 2.60 1.86
N THR A 259 15.15 2.42 0.55
CA THR A 259 16.18 1.83 -0.30
C THR A 259 17.43 2.71 -0.40
N GLU A 260 17.25 3.99 -0.67
CA GLU A 260 18.35 4.98 -0.73
C GLU A 260 19.09 5.05 0.61
N GLY A 261 18.35 5.01 1.69
CA GLY A 261 18.90 5.07 3.02
C GLY A 261 19.80 3.90 3.36
N VAL A 262 19.38 2.70 3.05
CA VAL A 262 20.20 1.50 3.27
C VAL A 262 21.39 1.49 2.33
N MET A 263 21.18 1.78 1.04
CA MET A 263 22.22 1.70 0.02
C MET A 263 23.28 2.79 0.18
N ASN A 264 22.89 4.05 0.27
CA ASN A 264 23.84 5.19 0.32
C ASN A 264 24.41 5.44 1.72
N GLY A 265 23.74 4.99 2.77
CA GLY A 265 24.16 5.23 4.15
C GLY A 265 24.03 6.69 4.62
N GLN A 266 23.41 7.56 3.81
CA GLN A 266 23.28 9.00 4.08
C GLN A 266 21.96 9.37 4.78
N LEU A 267 21.29 8.40 5.40
CA LEU A 267 20.11 8.71 6.21
C LEU A 267 20.51 9.48 7.46
N PRO A 268 19.69 10.43 7.89
CA PRO A 268 19.79 11.02 9.22
C PRO A 268 19.36 9.98 10.26
N TRP A 269 20.26 9.05 10.57
CA TRP A 269 19.99 7.89 11.42
C TRP A 269 19.37 8.26 12.76
N VAL A 270 19.76 9.41 13.33
CA VAL A 270 19.18 9.90 14.59
C VAL A 270 17.66 10.08 14.45
N LEU A 271 17.18 10.70 13.37
CA LEU A 271 15.75 10.88 13.12
C LEU A 271 15.04 9.55 12.88
N VAL A 272 15.67 8.64 12.13
CA VAL A 272 15.14 7.29 11.89
C VAL A 272 15.00 6.53 13.22
N PHE A 273 16.02 6.56 14.10
CA PHE A 273 15.95 5.91 15.41
C PHE A 273 14.90 6.53 16.33
N ILE A 274 14.72 7.86 16.30
CA ILE A 274 13.60 8.50 17.01
C ILE A 274 12.27 7.89 16.54
N GLY A 275 12.09 7.72 15.25
CA GLY A 275 10.91 7.05 14.68
C GLY A 275 10.75 5.61 15.15
N VAL A 276 11.83 4.84 15.22
CA VAL A 276 11.84 3.47 15.74
C VAL A 276 11.40 3.45 17.22
N PHE A 277 11.93 4.34 18.06
CA PHE A 277 11.52 4.43 19.47
C PHE A 277 10.07 4.83 19.65
N ILE A 278 9.56 5.78 18.84
CA ILE A 278 8.15 6.14 18.82
C ILE A 278 7.29 4.92 18.45
N ALA A 279 7.68 4.16 17.42
CA ALA A 279 6.97 2.96 17.00
C ALA A 279 6.91 1.90 18.11
N ILE A 280 8.03 1.66 18.81
CA ILE A 280 8.09 0.73 19.94
C ILE A 280 7.20 1.23 21.08
N ALA A 281 7.25 2.52 21.41
CA ALA A 281 6.41 3.10 22.45
C ALA A 281 4.91 2.93 22.14
N ILE A 282 4.51 3.15 20.88
CA ILE A 282 3.12 2.95 20.43
C ILE A 282 2.74 1.47 20.56
N GLU A 283 3.61 0.57 20.14
CA GLU A 283 3.37 -0.88 20.24
C GLU A 283 3.12 -1.34 21.68
N LEU A 284 3.87 -0.81 22.64
CA LEU A 284 3.71 -1.12 24.05
C LEU A 284 2.35 -0.66 24.62
N THR A 285 1.70 0.32 23.99
CA THR A 285 0.33 0.73 24.36
C THR A 285 -0.76 -0.19 23.80
N GLY A 286 -0.41 -1.18 22.96
CA GLY A 286 -1.35 -2.08 22.30
C GLY A 286 -2.05 -1.47 21.08
N ILE A 287 -1.65 -0.27 20.65
CA ILE A 287 -2.19 0.38 19.45
C ILE A 287 -1.43 -0.14 18.23
N PRO A 288 -2.11 -0.45 17.11
CA PRO A 288 -1.43 -0.84 15.88
C PRO A 288 -0.47 0.25 15.40
N VAL A 289 0.82 -0.07 15.31
CA VAL A 289 1.89 0.89 14.98
C VAL A 289 1.75 1.43 13.57
N LEU A 290 1.55 0.56 12.57
CA LEU A 290 1.58 0.93 11.15
C LEU A 290 0.62 2.09 10.80
N PRO A 291 -0.66 2.09 11.21
CA PRO A 291 -1.55 3.22 10.92
C PRO A 291 -1.05 4.55 11.51
N VAL A 292 -0.49 4.53 12.72
CA VAL A 292 0.03 5.76 13.36
C VAL A 292 1.31 6.21 12.66
N ALA A 293 2.23 5.30 12.40
CA ALA A 293 3.48 5.57 11.70
C ALA A 293 3.26 6.13 10.27
N ILE A 294 2.30 5.56 9.53
CA ILE A 294 1.91 6.08 8.22
C ILE A 294 1.34 7.49 8.35
N GLY A 295 0.50 7.74 9.36
CA GLY A 295 -0.04 9.08 9.61
C GLY A 295 1.04 10.11 9.97
N LEU A 296 2.10 9.70 10.66
CA LEU A 296 3.27 10.54 10.95
C LEU A 296 4.08 10.84 9.67
N TYR A 297 4.21 9.85 8.79
CA TYR A 297 4.94 9.97 7.53
C TYR A 297 4.17 10.77 6.47
N LEU A 298 2.84 10.65 6.42
CA LEU A 298 2.00 11.34 5.46
C LEU A 298 1.79 12.82 5.85
N PRO A 299 1.66 13.73 4.86
CA PRO A 299 1.20 15.08 5.15
C PRO A 299 -0.22 15.05 5.73
N LEU A 300 -0.54 16.05 6.57
CA LEU A 300 -1.81 16.14 7.30
C LEU A 300 -3.02 16.18 6.35
N GLU A 301 -2.84 16.74 5.18
CA GLU A 301 -3.84 16.86 4.12
C GLU A 301 -4.39 15.49 3.67
N LEU A 302 -3.56 14.46 3.68
CA LEU A 302 -3.98 13.09 3.30
C LEU A 302 -4.59 12.32 4.48
N SER A 303 -4.23 12.63 5.72
CA SER A 303 -4.75 11.94 6.90
C SER A 303 -6.07 12.51 7.43
N SER A 304 -6.36 13.79 7.15
CA SER A 304 -7.59 14.47 7.61
C SER A 304 -8.87 13.89 6.99
N PRO A 305 -8.97 13.62 5.67
CA PRO A 305 -10.15 13.00 5.08
C PRO A 305 -10.40 11.59 5.60
N ILE A 306 -9.34 10.83 5.91
CA ILE A 306 -9.44 9.49 6.51
C ILE A 306 -10.11 9.58 7.88
N MET A 307 -9.77 10.59 8.69
CA MET A 307 -10.41 10.83 9.98
C MET A 307 -11.90 11.15 9.82
N LEU A 308 -12.26 12.03 8.87
CA LEU A 308 -13.66 12.37 8.58
C LEU A 308 -14.45 11.12 8.21
N GLY A 309 -13.93 10.30 7.31
CA GLY A 309 -14.55 9.02 6.92
C GLY A 309 -14.72 8.07 8.11
N GLY A 310 -13.73 7.99 8.99
CA GLY A 310 -13.80 7.19 10.22
C GLY A 310 -14.88 7.67 11.18
N VAL A 311 -14.99 8.98 11.40
CA VAL A 311 -16.04 9.59 12.24
C VAL A 311 -17.42 9.34 11.63
N LEU A 312 -17.59 9.51 10.32
CA LEU A 312 -18.85 9.21 9.63
C LEU A 312 -19.27 7.75 9.81
N SER A 313 -18.31 6.82 9.65
CA SER A 313 -18.57 5.39 9.89
C SER A 313 -19.03 5.11 11.31
N LEU A 314 -18.41 5.75 12.31
CA LEU A 314 -18.83 5.62 13.73
C LEU A 314 -20.23 6.19 13.96
N ILE A 315 -20.54 7.35 13.39
CA ILE A 315 -21.87 7.98 13.49
C ILE A 315 -22.94 7.04 12.88
N ILE A 316 -22.71 6.53 11.67
CA ILE A 316 -23.62 5.61 10.99
C ILE A 316 -23.84 4.35 11.82
N LYS A 317 -22.78 3.74 12.35
CA LYS A 317 -22.87 2.56 13.22
C LYS A 317 -23.66 2.85 14.51
N LYS A 318 -23.42 4.00 15.14
CA LYS A 318 -24.09 4.39 16.38
C LYS A 318 -25.58 4.65 16.19
N ILE A 319 -25.98 5.27 15.06
CA ILE A 319 -27.38 5.57 14.75
C ILE A 319 -28.15 4.29 14.37
N ASN A 320 -27.50 3.37 13.67
CA ASN A 320 -28.13 2.15 13.18
C ASN A 320 -28.28 1.03 14.22
N HIS A 321 -28.09 1.23 15.47
CA HIS A 321 -28.31 0.46 16.74
C HIS A 321 -28.83 -1.00 16.66
N SER A 322 -28.87 -1.67 15.52
CA SER A 322 -29.47 -3.00 15.29
C SER A 322 -28.37 -4.03 14.97
N SER A 323 -28.60 -5.28 15.39
CA SER A 323 -27.79 -6.46 14.99
C SER A 323 -27.74 -6.72 13.47
N LYS A 324 -28.45 -5.91 12.67
CA LYS A 324 -28.36 -5.79 11.22
C LYS A 324 -27.40 -4.65 10.76
N ALA A 325 -26.55 -4.13 11.66
CA ALA A 325 -25.61 -3.05 11.40
C ALA A 325 -24.66 -3.34 10.21
N ASP A 326 -24.38 -4.62 9.96
CA ASP A 326 -23.48 -5.04 8.88
C ASP A 326 -24.05 -4.73 7.48
N SER A 327 -25.37 -4.83 7.27
CA SER A 327 -25.98 -4.57 5.96
C SER A 327 -26.05 -3.07 5.61
N HIS A 328 -26.23 -2.19 6.60
CA HIS A 328 -26.29 -0.73 6.38
C HIS A 328 -24.89 -0.10 6.29
N SER A 329 -23.93 -0.61 7.07
CA SER A 329 -22.52 -0.28 6.93
C SER A 329 -22.01 -0.64 5.52
N SER A 330 -22.47 -1.75 4.96
CA SER A 330 -22.14 -2.23 3.62
C SER A 330 -22.52 -1.24 2.51
N ARG A 331 -23.68 -0.55 2.59
CA ARG A 331 -24.08 0.45 1.55
C ARG A 331 -23.21 1.68 1.53
N GLY A 332 -22.87 2.21 2.70
CA GLY A 332 -21.92 3.32 2.80
C GLY A 332 -20.54 2.95 2.22
N ILE A 333 -20.08 1.73 2.49
CA ILE A 333 -18.83 1.19 1.94
C ILE A 333 -18.93 1.03 0.42
N LEU A 334 -20.02 0.46 -0.11
CA LEU A 334 -20.22 0.32 -1.57
C LEU A 334 -20.26 1.68 -2.28
N PHE A 335 -20.93 2.66 -1.70
CA PHE A 335 -20.96 4.01 -2.24
C PHE A 335 -19.56 4.64 -2.25
N SER A 336 -18.82 4.52 -1.15
CA SER A 336 -17.43 5.02 -1.06
C SER A 336 -16.51 4.30 -2.05
N SER A 337 -16.69 3.00 -2.25
CA SER A 337 -15.94 2.23 -3.27
C SER A 337 -16.24 2.73 -4.69
N GLY A 338 -17.51 3.10 -4.96
CA GLY A 338 -17.88 3.74 -6.23
C GLY A 338 -17.21 5.10 -6.44
N LEU A 339 -17.08 5.91 -5.39
CA LEU A 339 -16.35 7.19 -5.46
C LEU A 339 -14.86 6.97 -5.75
N ILE A 340 -14.22 6.00 -5.09
CA ILE A 340 -12.80 5.65 -5.32
C ILE A 340 -12.59 5.20 -6.77
N ALA A 341 -13.45 4.31 -7.28
CA ALA A 341 -13.35 3.85 -8.66
C ALA A 341 -13.58 5.00 -9.66
N GLY A 342 -14.56 5.87 -9.38
CA GLY A 342 -14.84 7.06 -10.19
C GLY A 342 -13.67 8.04 -10.24
N GLU A 343 -13.05 8.32 -9.08
CA GLU A 343 -11.84 9.16 -8.99
C GLU A 343 -10.70 8.59 -9.85
N GLY A 344 -10.44 7.29 -9.74
CA GLY A 344 -9.39 6.64 -10.53
C GLY A 344 -9.63 6.76 -12.04
N LEU A 345 -10.86 6.54 -12.51
CA LEU A 345 -11.21 6.67 -13.92
C LEU A 345 -11.11 8.13 -14.40
N VAL A 346 -11.64 9.08 -13.63
CA VAL A 346 -11.54 10.51 -13.96
C VAL A 346 -10.10 10.97 -13.96
N GLY A 347 -9.29 10.50 -12.98
CA GLY A 347 -7.86 10.81 -12.93
C GLY A 347 -7.12 10.38 -14.20
N ILE A 348 -7.41 9.19 -14.74
CA ILE A 348 -6.83 8.73 -16.03
C ILE A 348 -7.28 9.63 -17.19
N ILE A 349 -8.56 9.99 -17.24
CA ILE A 349 -9.09 10.89 -18.28
C ILE A 349 -8.39 12.25 -18.20
N LEU A 350 -8.26 12.82 -17.00
CA LEU A 350 -7.56 14.09 -16.80
C LEU A 350 -6.08 14.00 -17.20
N ALA A 351 -5.42 12.89 -16.92
CA ALA A 351 -4.03 12.67 -17.33
C ALA A 351 -3.91 12.63 -18.87
N ILE A 352 -4.85 12.00 -19.58
CA ILE A 352 -4.90 12.02 -21.04
C ILE A 352 -5.06 13.45 -21.55
N LEU A 353 -6.00 14.21 -20.98
CA LEU A 353 -6.24 15.60 -21.36
C LEU A 353 -5.03 16.49 -21.11
N ALA A 354 -4.32 16.28 -20.00
CA ALA A 354 -3.09 16.99 -19.65
C ALA A 354 -1.97 16.71 -20.66
N VAL A 355 -1.75 15.44 -21.02
CA VAL A 355 -0.71 15.07 -22.01
C VAL A 355 -1.02 15.60 -23.40
N VAL A 356 -2.31 15.64 -23.79
CA VAL A 356 -2.77 16.22 -25.08
C VAL A 356 -2.77 17.76 -25.05
N GLY A 357 -2.66 18.39 -23.86
CA GLY A 357 -2.64 19.85 -23.70
C GLY A 357 -4.02 20.51 -23.80
N ILE A 358 -5.11 19.74 -23.69
CA ILE A 358 -6.49 20.23 -23.72
C ILE A 358 -6.93 20.72 -22.33
N ASP A 359 -6.28 20.25 -21.27
CA ASP A 359 -6.55 20.61 -19.88
C ASP A 359 -6.59 22.12 -19.65
N LYS A 360 -5.66 22.89 -20.28
CA LYS A 360 -5.61 24.35 -20.20
C LYS A 360 -6.86 25.05 -20.75
N ASN A 361 -7.49 24.46 -21.77
CA ASN A 361 -8.68 25.01 -22.42
C ASN A 361 -9.96 24.69 -21.63
N ILE A 362 -9.96 23.61 -20.87
CA ILE A 362 -11.08 23.16 -20.03
C ILE A 362 -10.97 23.68 -18.60
N ASN A 363 -9.82 24.22 -18.22
CA ASN A 363 -9.59 24.74 -16.88
C ASN A 363 -10.49 25.95 -16.59
N LEU A 364 -11.53 25.72 -15.80
CA LEU A 364 -12.49 26.73 -15.37
C LEU A 364 -12.05 27.50 -14.13
N GLN A 365 -10.85 27.24 -13.60
CA GLN A 365 -10.37 27.82 -12.34
C GLN A 365 -10.38 29.36 -12.35
N ASN A 366 -10.11 29.96 -13.51
CA ASN A 366 -10.13 31.41 -13.67
C ASN A 366 -11.56 31.99 -13.85
N THR A 367 -12.50 31.15 -14.28
CA THR A 367 -13.89 31.57 -14.56
C THR A 367 -14.85 31.25 -13.42
N LEU A 368 -14.63 30.14 -12.71
CA LEU A 368 -15.47 29.61 -11.63
C LEU A 368 -14.63 29.41 -10.34
N ASN A 369 -13.93 30.44 -9.92
CA ASN A 369 -13.17 30.35 -8.67
C ASN A 369 -14.09 30.57 -7.46
N PHE A 370 -14.66 29.47 -6.95
CA PHE A 370 -15.45 29.49 -5.71
C PHE A 370 -14.59 29.63 -4.45
N GLY A 371 -13.28 29.63 -4.58
CA GLY A 371 -12.33 29.76 -3.47
C GLY A 371 -12.52 28.68 -2.39
N ILE A 372 -12.11 29.03 -1.17
CA ILE A 372 -12.22 28.15 0.01
C ILE A 372 -13.68 27.80 0.31
N THR A 373 -14.62 28.74 0.09
CA THR A 373 -16.05 28.53 0.34
C THR A 373 -16.62 27.42 -0.54
N GLY A 374 -16.26 27.39 -1.83
CA GLY A 374 -16.68 26.33 -2.74
C GLY A 374 -16.14 24.95 -2.36
N SER A 375 -14.87 24.89 -1.92
CA SER A 375 -14.26 23.64 -1.45
C SER A 375 -14.95 23.11 -0.19
N ILE A 376 -15.31 23.98 0.76
CA ILE A 376 -16.04 23.60 1.97
C ILE A 376 -17.46 23.11 1.62
N LEU A 377 -18.16 23.80 0.72
CA LEU A 377 -19.50 23.39 0.29
C LEU A 377 -19.49 22.03 -0.40
N LEU A 378 -18.50 21.77 -1.26
CA LEU A 378 -18.34 20.48 -1.92
C LEU A 378 -18.04 19.37 -0.90
N LEU A 379 -17.14 19.61 0.04
CA LEU A 379 -16.84 18.68 1.12
C LEU A 379 -18.09 18.36 1.94
N LEU A 380 -18.85 19.37 2.35
CA LEU A 380 -20.11 19.19 3.07
C LEU A 380 -21.13 18.39 2.27
N PHE A 381 -21.24 18.67 0.98
CA PHE A 381 -22.13 17.92 0.08
C PHE A 381 -21.76 16.44 0.04
N ILE A 382 -20.47 16.09 -0.13
CA ILE A 382 -19.99 14.70 -0.12
C ILE A 382 -20.27 14.04 1.24
N VAL A 383 -20.00 14.72 2.35
CA VAL A 383 -20.26 14.22 3.71
C VAL A 383 -21.75 13.93 3.92
N LEU A 384 -22.62 14.85 3.52
CA LEU A 384 -24.08 14.67 3.62
C LEU A 384 -24.57 13.52 2.75
N LEU A 385 -24.03 13.40 1.54
CA LEU A 385 -24.36 12.31 0.62
C LEU A 385 -23.93 10.96 1.20
N MET A 386 -22.74 10.86 1.79
CA MET A 386 -22.27 9.64 2.47
C MET A 386 -23.15 9.28 3.68
N LEU A 387 -23.53 10.26 4.49
CA LEU A 387 -24.46 10.05 5.60
C LEU A 387 -25.84 9.57 5.11
N TYR A 388 -26.38 10.22 4.09
CA TYR A 388 -27.65 9.83 3.48
C TYR A 388 -27.63 8.38 2.99
N MET A 389 -26.58 7.99 2.23
CA MET A 389 -26.45 6.65 1.71
C MET A 389 -26.22 5.60 2.82
N GLY A 390 -25.47 5.96 3.86
CA GLY A 390 -25.22 5.07 5.01
C GLY A 390 -26.42 4.91 5.95
N LEU A 391 -27.31 5.91 6.04
CA LEU A 391 -28.48 5.90 6.93
C LEU A 391 -29.78 5.45 6.23
N ASN A 392 -29.81 5.42 4.89
CA ASN A 392 -31.00 5.12 4.12
C ASN A 392 -31.45 3.67 4.29
N LYS A 393 -32.60 3.47 4.92
CA LYS A 393 -33.21 2.14 5.23
C LYS A 393 -34.06 1.55 4.11
N LYS A 394 -34.32 2.31 3.01
CA LYS A 394 -35.35 1.98 1.99
C LYS A 394 -35.06 0.79 1.06
N GLY A 395 -34.11 -0.09 1.31
CA GLY A 395 -33.79 -1.21 0.42
C GLY A 395 -34.10 -2.62 0.96
N ASN A 396 -34.69 -2.77 2.12
CA ASN A 396 -34.87 -4.09 2.75
C ASN A 396 -36.34 -4.52 2.92
N LYS A 397 -37.23 -4.10 2.00
CA LYS A 397 -38.62 -4.57 2.03
C LYS A 397 -38.93 -5.71 1.04
N ASN A 398 -37.92 -6.14 0.23
CA ASN A 398 -38.13 -7.19 -0.80
C ASN A 398 -37.04 -8.27 -0.82
N GLU A 399 -36.41 -8.61 0.33
CA GLU A 399 -35.61 -9.83 0.48
C GLU A 399 -36.02 -10.59 1.73
#